data_f534b70cc7681a142ae58e2868085f5b
#
_entry.id   f534b70cc7681a142ae58e2868085f5b
#
_cell.length_a   1.000
_cell.length_b   1.000
_cell.length_c   1.000
_cell.angle_alpha   90.00
_cell.angle_beta   90.00
_cell.angle_gamma   90.00
#
_symmetry.space_group_name_H-M   'P 1'
#
loop_
_entity.id
_entity.type
_entity.pdbx_description
1 polymer ?
#
loop_
_entity_poly.entity_id
_entity_poly.type
_entity_poly.pdbx_seq_one_letter_code
_entity_poly.pdbx_strand_id
1 'polypeptide(L)'
;TLLGKNILTVGAGNIGYLTSYQAMQAGANVKAIIEAMPHEGGFPVQANRVRRLGIPIMTSHVLLEAIPNEDRSGIIGAIIARCENFKAIPGTERRIDDIDCINICTGLNPDNQLLRKGQEVFGLACHGVGDAVRIGEGTSAVLRGRQCAFEIMQALGLRINYDDYLTISKEYIDSQQHPKRILEEPRKPSAERMAKGGFVLMDCIYGFACNPCSFACRHGAITKSSTSTVPFIDYDKCIGCMECVSQCPGLAIFGYRTEKKQLYLPIEYFAESGSEVFLVDNDGKKIGEGIIERILKKPNRTNVAIVKATQIYDESSPEDLLKARGFIVKEHYPEPLELKPVSKGDSDGKELADTFICHCEDVNLEQLLKMMG
;
A
#
# COMPACT_ATOMS: atom_id res chain seq x y z
N THR A 1 2.17 18.59 14.56
CA THR A 1 0.81 18.06 14.38
C THR A 1 0.75 16.76 15.13
N LEU A 2 -0.15 16.64 16.08
CA LEU A 2 -0.37 15.38 16.80
C LEU A 2 -1.24 14.52 15.90
N LEU A 3 -0.69 13.40 15.44
CA LEU A 3 -1.47 12.32 14.84
C LEU A 3 -2.32 11.70 15.96
N GLY A 4 -3.58 11.38 15.69
CA GLY A 4 -4.41 10.63 16.62
C GLY A 4 -3.82 9.26 16.95
N LYS A 5 -4.30 8.64 18.02
CA LYS A 5 -3.84 7.30 18.42
C LYS A 5 -4.56 6.19 17.67
N ASN A 6 -5.86 6.38 17.41
CA ASN A 6 -6.75 5.40 16.77
C ASN A 6 -7.34 5.99 15.49
N ILE A 7 -6.97 5.45 14.37
CA ILE A 7 -7.23 6.04 13.06
C ILE A 7 -8.21 5.19 12.27
N LEU A 8 -9.23 5.82 11.70
CA LEU A 8 -10.01 5.29 10.59
C LEU A 8 -9.53 5.93 9.29
N THR A 9 -9.06 5.13 8.34
CA THR A 9 -8.68 5.62 7.00
C THR A 9 -9.84 5.45 6.02
N VAL A 10 -10.15 6.51 5.27
CA VAL A 10 -11.17 6.53 4.23
C VAL A 10 -10.49 6.61 2.87
N GLY A 11 -10.67 5.58 2.06
CA GLY A 11 -10.04 5.40 0.75
C GLY A 11 -8.97 4.30 0.75
N ALA A 12 -9.22 3.20 0.03
CA ALA A 12 -8.31 2.07 -0.15
C ALA A 12 -7.50 2.18 -1.46
N GLY A 13 -6.98 3.36 -1.73
CA GLY A 13 -5.98 3.64 -2.76
C GLY A 13 -4.55 3.50 -2.22
N ASN A 14 -3.54 3.69 -3.08
CA ASN A 14 -2.13 3.65 -2.67
C ASN A 14 -1.83 4.62 -1.52
N ILE A 15 -2.40 5.84 -1.54
CA ILE A 15 -2.21 6.84 -0.49
C ILE A 15 -2.79 6.34 0.84
N GLY A 16 -4.01 5.79 0.85
CA GLY A 16 -4.63 5.24 2.06
C GLY A 16 -3.79 4.14 2.68
N TYR A 17 -3.24 3.24 1.87
CA TYR A 17 -2.35 2.17 2.35
C TYR A 17 -1.04 2.71 2.92
N LEU A 18 -0.38 3.61 2.18
CA LEU A 18 0.92 4.13 2.59
C LEU A 18 0.82 4.99 3.85
N THR A 19 -0.19 5.87 3.94
CA THR A 19 -0.39 6.72 5.12
C THR A 19 -0.79 5.90 6.34
N SER A 20 -1.65 4.88 6.18
CA SER A 20 -1.98 3.93 7.25
C SER A 20 -0.75 3.18 7.74
N TYR A 21 0.08 2.69 6.84
CA TYR A 21 1.32 2.02 7.19
C TYR A 21 2.30 2.96 7.93
N GLN A 22 2.45 4.21 7.45
CA GLN A 22 3.29 5.21 8.11
C GLN A 22 2.75 5.62 9.49
N ALA A 23 1.43 5.69 9.65
CA ALA A 23 0.80 5.93 10.94
C ALA A 23 1.14 4.81 11.94
N MET A 24 1.08 3.56 11.52
CA MET A 24 1.51 2.41 12.32
C MET A 24 2.99 2.49 12.69
N GLN A 25 3.87 2.88 11.76
CA GLN A 25 5.29 3.10 12.05
C GLN A 25 5.52 4.22 13.09
N ALA A 26 4.64 5.21 13.12
CA ALA A 26 4.66 6.30 14.10
C ALA A 26 4.01 5.93 15.46
N GLY A 27 3.54 4.68 15.61
CA GLY A 27 2.95 4.18 16.85
C GLY A 27 1.45 4.42 16.98
N ALA A 28 0.75 4.87 15.91
CA ALA A 28 -0.70 4.94 15.91
C ALA A 28 -1.32 3.56 15.60
N ASN A 29 -2.54 3.36 16.05
CA ASN A 29 -3.34 2.18 15.77
C ASN A 29 -4.34 2.49 14.64
N VAL A 30 -4.20 1.85 13.49
CA VAL A 30 -5.15 1.97 12.39
C VAL A 30 -6.22 0.91 12.55
N LYS A 31 -7.42 1.31 12.97
CA LYS A 31 -8.55 0.40 13.26
C LYS A 31 -9.08 -0.27 12.00
N ALA A 32 -9.20 0.51 10.90
CA ALA A 32 -9.68 0.00 9.61
C ALA A 32 -9.33 0.97 8.48
N ILE A 33 -9.40 0.44 7.25
CA ILE A 33 -9.45 1.21 6.00
C ILE A 33 -10.80 0.91 5.35
N ILE A 34 -11.61 1.92 5.06
CA ILE A 34 -12.88 1.78 4.35
C ILE A 34 -12.76 2.30 2.92
N GLU A 35 -13.51 1.68 2.00
CA GLU A 35 -13.52 2.03 0.58
C GLU A 35 -14.94 1.98 0.04
N ALA A 36 -15.37 3.04 -0.64
CA ALA A 36 -16.71 3.12 -1.21
C ALA A 36 -16.89 2.20 -2.43
N MET A 37 -15.83 1.97 -3.20
CA MET A 37 -15.87 1.05 -4.33
C MET A 37 -16.01 -0.41 -3.87
N PRO A 38 -16.60 -1.30 -4.69
CA PRO A 38 -16.71 -2.74 -4.38
C PRO A 38 -15.35 -3.47 -4.44
N HIS A 39 -14.31 -2.80 -4.88
CA HIS A 39 -12.94 -3.31 -4.98
C HIS A 39 -11.94 -2.26 -4.51
N GLU A 40 -10.77 -2.71 -4.15
CA GLU A 40 -9.65 -1.86 -3.76
C GLU A 40 -9.06 -1.12 -4.95
N GLY A 41 -8.73 0.17 -4.76
CA GLY A 41 -8.19 1.03 -5.83
C GLY A 41 -6.67 1.04 -5.90
N GLY A 42 -5.97 0.62 -4.84
CA GLY A 42 -4.52 0.65 -4.77
C GLY A 42 -3.85 -0.63 -5.30
N PHE A 43 -2.53 -0.61 -5.30
CA PHE A 43 -1.75 -1.78 -5.74
C PHE A 43 -1.83 -2.92 -4.72
N PRO A 44 -2.03 -4.18 -5.17
CA PRO A 44 -2.16 -5.33 -4.28
C PRO A 44 -0.99 -5.52 -3.32
N VAL A 45 0.24 -5.17 -3.73
CA VAL A 45 1.41 -5.24 -2.84
C VAL A 45 1.31 -4.28 -1.66
N GLN A 46 0.67 -3.11 -1.84
CA GLN A 46 0.45 -2.14 -0.77
C GLN A 46 -0.71 -2.57 0.13
N ALA A 47 -1.80 -3.11 -0.46
CA ALA A 47 -2.91 -3.69 0.29
C ALA A 47 -2.42 -4.85 1.19
N ASN A 48 -1.67 -5.79 0.62
CA ASN A 48 -1.12 -6.92 1.36
C ASN A 48 -0.19 -6.46 2.50
N ARG A 49 0.54 -5.36 2.30
CA ARG A 49 1.42 -4.78 3.32
C ARG A 49 0.65 -4.37 4.58
N VAL A 50 -0.51 -3.74 4.44
CA VAL A 50 -1.34 -3.33 5.59
C VAL A 50 -2.13 -4.50 6.17
N ARG A 51 -2.63 -5.43 5.33
CA ARG A 51 -3.30 -6.65 5.81
C ARG A 51 -2.39 -7.50 6.70
N ARG A 52 -1.11 -7.64 6.34
CA ARG A 52 -0.12 -8.36 7.16
C ARG A 52 0.11 -7.75 8.53
N LEU A 53 -0.32 -6.50 8.77
CA LEU A 53 -0.35 -5.86 10.08
C LEU A 53 -1.68 -6.06 10.82
N GLY A 54 -2.62 -6.81 10.25
CA GLY A 54 -3.94 -7.06 10.81
C GLY A 54 -4.93 -5.91 10.60
N ILE A 55 -4.63 -4.94 9.73
CA ILE A 55 -5.53 -3.83 9.42
C ILE A 55 -6.60 -4.34 8.45
N PRO A 56 -7.90 -4.34 8.83
CA PRO A 56 -8.98 -4.73 7.94
C PRO A 56 -9.21 -3.69 6.85
N ILE A 57 -9.45 -4.15 5.62
CA ILE A 57 -9.87 -3.33 4.48
C ILE A 57 -11.32 -3.69 4.16
N MET A 58 -12.21 -2.73 4.27
CA MET A 58 -13.65 -2.91 4.10
C MET A 58 -14.11 -2.17 2.84
N THR A 59 -14.33 -2.88 1.76
CA THR A 59 -14.89 -2.33 0.50
C THR A 59 -16.41 -2.15 0.60
N SER A 60 -17.00 -1.37 -0.30
CA SER A 60 -18.43 -1.01 -0.29
C SER A 60 -18.89 -0.40 1.04
N HIS A 61 -18.06 0.46 1.64
CA HIS A 61 -18.37 1.19 2.87
C HIS A 61 -18.03 2.67 2.73
N VAL A 62 -18.92 3.52 3.25
CA VAL A 62 -18.74 4.96 3.31
C VAL A 62 -18.76 5.45 4.76
N LEU A 63 -18.03 6.52 5.03
CA LEU A 63 -18.15 7.29 6.26
C LEU A 63 -19.41 8.13 6.20
N LEU A 64 -20.25 8.05 7.22
CA LEU A 64 -21.44 8.88 7.35
C LEU A 64 -21.23 10.04 8.32
N GLU A 65 -20.57 9.77 9.45
CA GLU A 65 -20.43 10.76 10.52
C GLU A 65 -19.17 10.50 11.34
N ALA A 66 -18.51 11.57 11.75
CA ALA A 66 -17.51 11.58 12.80
C ALA A 66 -18.19 11.98 14.12
N ILE A 67 -18.16 11.09 15.12
CA ILE A 67 -18.84 11.33 16.39
C ILE A 67 -17.96 12.24 17.25
N PRO A 68 -18.41 13.47 17.58
CA PRO A 68 -17.63 14.39 18.40
C PRO A 68 -17.61 13.95 19.87
N ASN A 69 -16.59 14.38 20.61
CA ASN A 69 -16.61 14.37 22.06
C ASN A 69 -17.56 15.45 22.62
N GLU A 70 -17.79 15.47 23.94
CA GLU A 70 -18.75 16.36 24.58
C GLU A 70 -18.47 17.84 24.32
N ASP A 71 -17.20 18.26 24.34
CA ASP A 71 -16.79 19.65 24.14
C ASP A 71 -16.52 20.00 22.65
N ARG A 72 -16.71 19.04 21.74
CA ARG A 72 -16.46 19.15 20.30
C ARG A 72 -15.03 19.56 19.91
N SER A 73 -14.07 19.35 20.79
CA SER A 73 -12.65 19.60 20.50
C SER A 73 -11.99 18.47 19.70
N GLY A 74 -12.65 17.32 19.57
CA GLY A 74 -12.17 16.13 18.89
C GLY A 74 -13.28 15.13 18.61
N ILE A 75 -12.93 13.96 18.13
CA ILE A 75 -13.84 12.85 17.84
C ILE A 75 -13.55 11.66 18.76
N ILE A 76 -14.57 10.84 19.01
CA ILE A 76 -14.49 9.63 19.82
C ILE A 76 -14.95 8.38 19.07
N GLY A 77 -15.40 8.55 17.83
CA GLY A 77 -15.89 7.45 17.03
C GLY A 77 -16.29 7.88 15.62
N ALA A 78 -16.78 6.92 14.86
CA ALA A 78 -17.27 7.16 13.50
C ALA A 78 -18.49 6.28 13.22
N ILE A 79 -19.41 6.75 12.39
CA ILE A 79 -20.50 5.96 11.82
C ILE A 79 -20.18 5.70 10.37
N ILE A 80 -20.17 4.43 10.00
CA ILE A 80 -19.99 3.94 8.64
C ILE A 80 -21.24 3.20 8.19
N ALA A 81 -21.44 3.07 6.88
CA ALA A 81 -22.49 2.23 6.32
C ALA A 81 -21.98 1.48 5.09
N ARG A 82 -22.61 0.38 4.77
CA ARG A 82 -22.47 -0.24 3.44
C ARG A 82 -22.99 0.74 2.39
N CYS A 83 -22.38 0.72 1.21
CA CYS A 83 -22.83 1.58 0.11
C CYS A 83 -22.86 0.82 -1.21
N GLU A 84 -23.68 1.37 -2.11
CA GLU A 84 -23.73 1.01 -3.51
C GLU A 84 -23.75 2.31 -4.33
N ASN A 85 -22.88 2.39 -5.35
CA ASN A 85 -22.72 3.61 -6.16
C ASN A 85 -22.53 4.87 -5.30
N PHE A 86 -21.67 4.79 -4.28
CA PHE A 86 -21.36 5.85 -3.28
C PHE A 86 -22.54 6.27 -2.40
N LYS A 87 -23.70 5.62 -2.50
CA LYS A 87 -24.86 5.91 -1.65
C LYS A 87 -24.97 4.89 -0.54
N ALA A 88 -25.09 5.37 0.69
CA ALA A 88 -25.29 4.51 1.85
C ALA A 88 -26.58 3.69 1.70
N ILE A 89 -26.51 2.43 2.12
CA ILE A 89 -27.66 1.52 2.16
C ILE A 89 -28.31 1.68 3.55
N PRO A 90 -29.55 2.20 3.66
CA PRO A 90 -30.24 2.39 4.93
C PRO A 90 -30.34 1.08 5.74
N GLY A 91 -30.15 1.18 7.07
CA GLY A 91 -30.21 0.05 7.98
C GLY A 91 -28.91 -0.74 8.09
N THR A 92 -27.86 -0.33 7.37
CA THR A 92 -26.53 -0.95 7.45
C THR A 92 -25.53 -0.14 8.26
N GLU A 93 -25.98 0.94 8.88
CA GLU A 93 -25.17 1.81 9.70
C GLU A 93 -24.51 1.07 10.85
N ARG A 94 -23.23 1.29 11.05
CA ARG A 94 -22.46 0.71 12.15
C ARG A 94 -21.57 1.79 12.76
N ARG A 95 -21.46 1.75 14.08
CA ARG A 95 -20.59 2.61 14.86
C ARG A 95 -19.26 1.91 15.12
N ILE A 96 -18.18 2.63 14.95
CA ILE A 96 -16.83 2.27 15.39
C ILE A 96 -16.46 3.22 16.49
N ASP A 97 -16.21 2.70 17.69
CA ASP A 97 -15.76 3.46 18.84
C ASP A 97 -14.24 3.64 18.84
N ASP A 98 -13.80 4.53 19.72
CA ASP A 98 -12.39 4.77 19.97
C ASP A 98 -11.63 5.14 18.69
N ILE A 99 -12.24 6.03 17.89
CA ILE A 99 -11.62 6.72 16.76
C ILE A 99 -11.38 8.15 17.17
N ASP A 100 -10.13 8.58 17.17
CA ASP A 100 -9.72 9.95 17.49
C ASP A 100 -9.12 10.70 16.29
N CYS A 101 -9.00 10.01 15.15
CA CYS A 101 -8.53 10.60 13.90
C CYS A 101 -9.17 9.91 12.69
N ILE A 102 -9.62 10.69 11.72
CA ILE A 102 -10.06 10.20 10.41
C ILE A 102 -9.05 10.69 9.36
N ASN A 103 -8.45 9.73 8.66
CA ASN A 103 -7.50 10.00 7.59
C ASN A 103 -8.19 9.87 6.24
N ILE A 104 -8.42 10.99 5.55
CA ILE A 104 -9.14 11.02 4.26
C ILE A 104 -8.16 10.88 3.10
N CYS A 105 -8.33 9.82 2.32
CA CYS A 105 -7.47 9.44 1.19
C CYS A 105 -8.28 9.10 -0.06
N THR A 106 -9.29 9.91 -0.37
CA THR A 106 -10.30 9.62 -1.41
C THR A 106 -9.94 10.11 -2.81
N GLY A 107 -8.73 10.56 -3.03
CA GLY A 107 -8.20 11.00 -4.32
C GLY A 107 -7.34 12.24 -4.20
N LEU A 108 -6.73 12.63 -5.31
CA LEU A 108 -5.91 13.81 -5.44
C LEU A 108 -6.29 14.54 -6.74
N ASN A 109 -6.30 15.86 -6.70
CA ASN A 109 -6.49 16.69 -7.88
C ASN A 109 -5.15 17.32 -8.32
N PRO A 110 -4.90 17.42 -9.64
CA PRO A 110 -3.73 18.15 -10.14
C PRO A 110 -3.77 19.61 -9.74
N ASP A 111 -2.71 20.13 -9.11
CA ASP A 111 -2.52 21.57 -8.95
C ASP A 111 -1.82 22.14 -10.19
N ASN A 112 -2.60 22.76 -11.06
CA ASN A 112 -2.15 23.31 -12.33
C ASN A 112 -2.37 24.84 -12.46
N GLN A 113 -2.56 25.53 -11.35
CA GLN A 113 -2.83 26.97 -11.34
C GLN A 113 -1.75 27.79 -12.05
N LEU A 114 -0.46 27.46 -11.82
CA LEU A 114 0.65 28.13 -12.50
C LEU A 114 0.66 27.87 -14.01
N LEU A 115 0.39 26.63 -14.42
CA LEU A 115 0.27 26.26 -15.83
C LEU A 115 -0.81 27.06 -16.54
N ARG A 116 -2.03 27.06 -15.96
CA ARG A 116 -3.17 27.84 -16.49
C ARG A 116 -2.87 29.33 -16.53
N LYS A 117 -2.36 29.89 -15.45
CA LYS A 117 -2.02 31.32 -15.40
C LYS A 117 -0.94 31.69 -16.44
N GLY A 118 0.06 30.85 -16.62
CA GLY A 118 1.07 31.03 -17.66
C GLY A 118 0.49 31.07 -19.06
N GLN A 119 -0.38 30.13 -19.38
CA GLN A 119 -1.01 29.99 -20.71
C GLN A 119 -2.10 31.03 -20.95
N GLU A 120 -3.08 31.17 -20.03
CA GLU A 120 -4.33 31.93 -20.24
C GLU A 120 -4.14 33.43 -19.96
N VAL A 121 -3.31 33.80 -18.96
CA VAL A 121 -3.12 35.20 -18.55
C VAL A 121 -1.92 35.84 -19.25
N PHE A 122 -0.81 35.09 -19.32
CA PHE A 122 0.45 35.64 -19.85
C PHE A 122 0.75 35.19 -21.27
N GLY A 123 -0.05 34.32 -21.90
CA GLY A 123 0.16 33.82 -23.25
C GLY A 123 1.49 33.08 -23.47
N LEU A 124 2.05 32.49 -22.40
CA LEU A 124 3.33 31.81 -22.46
C LEU A 124 3.20 30.38 -22.99
N ALA A 125 4.19 29.91 -23.73
CA ALA A 125 4.31 28.51 -24.11
C ALA A 125 4.72 27.67 -22.88
N CYS A 126 3.73 27.27 -22.08
CA CYS A 126 3.94 26.48 -20.87
C CYS A 126 3.58 25.02 -21.12
N HIS A 127 4.39 24.12 -20.57
CA HIS A 127 4.17 22.67 -20.64
C HIS A 127 3.98 22.11 -19.23
N GLY A 128 2.90 21.37 -19.02
CA GLY A 128 2.64 20.67 -17.79
C GLY A 128 3.13 19.23 -17.81
N VAL A 129 3.72 18.75 -16.73
CA VAL A 129 4.21 17.38 -16.59
C VAL A 129 3.95 16.85 -15.17
N GLY A 130 3.92 15.52 -15.03
CA GLY A 130 3.71 14.86 -13.73
C GLY A 130 2.36 15.23 -13.11
N ASP A 131 2.33 15.29 -11.79
CA ASP A 131 1.12 15.50 -10.99
C ASP A 131 0.46 16.86 -11.19
N ALA A 132 1.16 17.84 -11.76
CA ALA A 132 0.57 19.11 -12.17
C ALA A 132 -0.44 18.95 -13.31
N VAL A 133 -0.43 17.83 -14.04
CA VAL A 133 -1.37 17.55 -15.14
C VAL A 133 -2.22 16.34 -14.85
N ARG A 134 -1.61 15.29 -14.34
CA ARG A 134 -2.27 14.04 -14.03
C ARG A 134 -1.57 13.35 -12.86
N ILE A 135 -2.31 13.13 -11.79
CA ILE A 135 -1.83 12.39 -10.64
C ILE A 135 -1.46 10.96 -11.04
N GLY A 136 -0.28 10.51 -10.64
CA GLY A 136 0.21 9.20 -10.99
C GLY A 136 1.41 8.76 -10.14
N GLU A 137 2.02 7.66 -10.55
CA GLU A 137 3.22 7.15 -9.90
C GLU A 137 4.47 7.92 -10.37
N GLY A 138 5.54 7.91 -9.56
CA GLY A 138 6.78 8.59 -9.89
C GLY A 138 7.36 8.20 -11.25
N THR A 139 7.22 6.93 -11.67
CA THR A 139 7.65 6.48 -12.99
C THR A 139 6.85 7.16 -14.10
N SER A 140 5.52 7.31 -13.95
CA SER A 140 4.70 7.98 -14.95
C SER A 140 5.05 9.47 -15.06
N ALA A 141 5.36 10.12 -13.93
CA ALA A 141 5.80 11.51 -13.92
C ALA A 141 7.13 11.70 -14.68
N VAL A 142 8.11 10.81 -14.45
CA VAL A 142 9.40 10.81 -15.19
C VAL A 142 9.20 10.56 -16.69
N LEU A 143 8.39 9.57 -17.06
CA LEU A 143 8.10 9.25 -18.45
C LEU A 143 7.39 10.41 -19.16
N ARG A 144 6.42 11.07 -18.50
CA ARG A 144 5.75 12.26 -19.05
C ARG A 144 6.72 13.42 -19.23
N GLY A 145 7.65 13.63 -18.28
CA GLY A 145 8.71 14.65 -18.41
C GLY A 145 9.59 14.40 -19.63
N ARG A 146 10.03 13.16 -19.84
CA ARG A 146 10.83 12.78 -21.02
C ARG A 146 10.06 12.93 -22.32
N GLN A 147 8.80 12.50 -22.36
CA GLN A 147 7.93 12.69 -23.52
C GLN A 147 7.77 14.18 -23.86
N CYS A 148 7.47 15.01 -22.85
CA CYS A 148 7.33 16.46 -23.01
C CYS A 148 8.61 17.12 -23.54
N ALA A 149 9.79 16.65 -23.13
CA ALA A 149 11.06 17.15 -23.65
C ALA A 149 11.18 16.93 -25.17
N PHE A 150 10.76 15.76 -25.67
CA PHE A 150 10.70 15.51 -27.13
C PHE A 150 9.69 16.43 -27.83
N GLU A 151 8.51 16.64 -27.23
CA GLU A 151 7.49 17.54 -27.76
C GLU A 151 8.01 18.98 -27.89
N ILE A 152 8.73 19.47 -26.86
CA ILE A 152 9.38 20.80 -26.87
C ILE A 152 10.48 20.86 -27.94
N MET A 153 11.35 19.85 -28.03
CA MET A 153 12.42 19.81 -29.04
C MET A 153 11.83 19.86 -30.44
N GLN A 154 10.77 19.13 -30.71
CA GLN A 154 10.06 19.14 -31.98
C GLN A 154 9.45 20.51 -32.30
N ALA A 155 8.82 21.17 -31.31
CA ALA A 155 8.26 22.51 -31.46
C ALA A 155 9.33 23.57 -31.76
N LEU A 156 10.55 23.37 -31.27
CA LEU A 156 11.73 24.22 -31.55
C LEU A 156 12.44 23.86 -32.87
N GLY A 157 11.92 22.91 -33.66
CA GLY A 157 12.54 22.47 -34.91
C GLY A 157 13.82 21.65 -34.72
N LEU A 158 14.08 21.14 -33.53
CA LEU A 158 15.23 20.31 -33.22
C LEU A 158 15.01 18.86 -33.68
N ARG A 159 16.10 18.19 -34.05
CA ARG A 159 16.05 16.76 -34.38
C ARG A 159 15.75 15.93 -33.13
N ILE A 160 14.79 15.03 -33.24
CA ILE A 160 14.49 14.03 -32.20
C ILE A 160 14.72 12.62 -32.77
N ASN A 161 15.07 11.68 -31.88
CA ASN A 161 14.97 10.27 -32.21
C ASN A 161 13.51 9.84 -32.05
N TYR A 162 12.85 9.55 -33.16
CA TYR A 162 11.43 9.26 -33.18
C TYR A 162 11.10 7.88 -32.56
N ASP A 163 11.99 6.91 -32.66
CA ASP A 163 11.84 5.60 -32.05
C ASP A 163 11.89 5.67 -30.52
N ASP A 164 12.81 6.49 -29.98
CA ASP A 164 12.86 6.75 -28.54
C ASP A 164 11.60 7.47 -28.05
N TYR A 165 11.09 8.44 -28.82
CA TYR A 165 9.83 9.12 -28.50
C TYR A 165 8.65 8.15 -28.45
N LEU A 166 8.51 7.27 -29.45
CA LEU A 166 7.44 6.27 -29.49
C LEU A 166 7.55 5.27 -28.33
N THR A 167 8.78 4.83 -28.02
CA THR A 167 9.04 3.92 -26.91
C THR A 167 8.61 4.55 -25.58
N ILE A 168 9.03 5.77 -25.31
CA ILE A 168 8.69 6.51 -24.09
C ILE A 168 7.19 6.79 -23.99
N SER A 169 6.56 7.16 -25.13
CA SER A 169 5.12 7.41 -25.18
C SER A 169 4.31 6.16 -24.86
N LYS A 170 4.73 5.01 -25.36
CA LYS A 170 4.11 3.71 -25.03
C LYS A 170 4.28 3.36 -23.56
N GLU A 171 5.51 3.47 -23.04
CA GLU A 171 5.79 3.21 -21.62
C GLU A 171 4.98 4.15 -20.70
N TYR A 172 4.81 5.42 -21.09
CA TYR A 172 3.97 6.37 -20.35
C TYR A 172 2.50 5.91 -20.32
N ILE A 173 1.94 5.54 -21.48
CA ILE A 173 0.56 5.03 -21.56
C ILE A 173 0.39 3.77 -20.69
N ASP A 174 1.32 2.83 -20.78
CA ASP A 174 1.30 1.61 -19.99
C ASP A 174 1.38 1.91 -18.47
N SER A 175 2.18 2.91 -18.06
CA SER A 175 2.32 3.32 -16.66
C SER A 175 1.06 3.97 -16.06
N GLN A 176 0.11 4.42 -16.90
CA GLN A 176 -1.16 4.99 -16.46
C GLN A 176 -2.23 3.93 -16.15
N GLN A 177 -1.98 2.68 -16.54
CA GLN A 177 -2.93 1.60 -16.34
C GLN A 177 -2.73 0.97 -14.94
N HIS A 178 -3.84 0.51 -14.34
CA HIS A 178 -3.74 -0.31 -13.14
C HIS A 178 -2.90 -1.56 -13.45
N PRO A 179 -1.97 -1.97 -12.58
CA PRO A 179 -1.11 -3.13 -12.82
C PRO A 179 -1.94 -4.39 -13.09
N LYS A 180 -1.67 -5.03 -14.21
CA LYS A 180 -2.34 -6.28 -14.59
C LYS A 180 -1.70 -7.45 -13.86
N ARG A 181 -2.52 -8.38 -13.39
CA ARG A 181 -2.04 -9.67 -12.88
C ARG A 181 -1.44 -10.47 -14.02
N ILE A 182 -0.21 -10.96 -13.86
CA ILE A 182 0.56 -11.69 -14.90
C ILE A 182 0.76 -13.15 -14.50
N LEU A 183 0.91 -13.42 -13.21
CA LEU A 183 1.03 -14.76 -12.68
C LEU A 183 -0.16 -15.08 -11.79
N GLU A 184 -0.62 -16.34 -11.82
CA GLU A 184 -1.65 -16.81 -10.88
C GLU A 184 -1.11 -16.92 -9.46
N GLU A 185 0.13 -17.42 -9.34
CA GLU A 185 0.83 -17.59 -8.07
C GLU A 185 2.30 -17.18 -8.19
N PRO A 186 2.97 -16.87 -7.09
CA PRO A 186 4.40 -16.68 -7.04
C PRO A 186 5.13 -17.94 -7.53
N ARG A 187 6.19 -17.75 -8.31
CA ARG A 187 7.03 -18.87 -8.73
C ARG A 187 7.75 -19.47 -7.53
N LYS A 188 7.72 -20.80 -7.42
CA LYS A 188 8.39 -21.56 -6.37
C LYS A 188 9.61 -22.28 -6.94
N PRO A 189 10.68 -22.48 -6.15
CA PRO A 189 11.77 -23.37 -6.53
C PRO A 189 11.32 -24.84 -6.46
N SER A 190 12.04 -25.74 -7.13
CA SER A 190 11.83 -27.19 -6.99
C SER A 190 12.11 -27.65 -5.55
N ALA A 191 11.56 -28.81 -5.17
CA ALA A 191 11.82 -29.41 -3.85
C ALA A 191 13.32 -29.66 -3.63
N GLU A 192 14.04 -30.09 -4.67
CA GLU A 192 15.50 -30.27 -4.62
C GLU A 192 16.25 -28.96 -4.36
N ARG A 193 15.77 -27.85 -4.97
CA ARG A 193 16.37 -26.53 -4.74
C ARG A 193 16.07 -26.01 -3.33
N MET A 194 14.88 -26.26 -2.81
CA MET A 194 14.51 -25.90 -1.43
C MET A 194 15.39 -26.63 -0.41
N ALA A 195 15.70 -27.90 -0.66
CA ALA A 195 16.58 -28.71 0.20
C ALA A 195 18.06 -28.26 0.19
N LYS A 196 18.52 -27.57 -0.87
CA LYS A 196 19.90 -27.05 -0.96
C LYS A 196 20.18 -25.81 -0.10
N GLY A 197 19.20 -25.26 0.59
CA GLY A 197 19.36 -24.12 1.48
C GLY A 197 18.45 -22.92 1.16
N GLY A 198 18.87 -21.72 1.57
CA GLY A 198 18.03 -20.53 1.48
C GLY A 198 17.62 -20.15 0.06
N PHE A 199 16.40 -19.59 -0.06
CA PHE A 199 15.85 -19.06 -1.30
C PHE A 199 14.83 -17.94 -0.98
N VAL A 200 14.35 -17.23 -1.99
CA VAL A 200 13.32 -16.22 -1.84
C VAL A 200 12.10 -16.54 -2.68
N LEU A 201 10.92 -16.12 -2.19
CA LEU A 201 9.70 -16.03 -2.99
C LEU A 201 9.37 -14.57 -3.23
N MET A 202 8.83 -14.28 -4.42
CA MET A 202 8.48 -12.95 -4.86
C MET A 202 6.99 -12.90 -5.14
N ASP A 203 6.22 -12.26 -4.25
CA ASP A 203 4.78 -12.04 -4.42
C ASP A 203 4.47 -10.88 -5.40
N CYS A 204 5.45 -10.51 -6.20
CA CYS A 204 5.31 -9.55 -7.28
C CYS A 204 4.73 -10.24 -8.53
N ILE A 205 3.42 -10.53 -8.49
CA ILE A 205 2.68 -11.24 -9.55
C ILE A 205 1.97 -10.31 -10.53
N TYR A 206 2.05 -8.99 -10.29
CA TYR A 206 1.51 -7.93 -11.13
C TYR A 206 2.62 -7.17 -11.85
N GLY A 207 2.32 -6.62 -13.01
CA GLY A 207 3.25 -5.81 -13.79
C GLY A 207 3.37 -4.39 -13.24
N PHE A 208 4.34 -4.14 -12.35
CA PHE A 208 4.62 -2.80 -11.83
C PHE A 208 5.82 -2.17 -12.53
N ALA A 209 5.79 -0.85 -12.70
CA ALA A 209 6.92 -0.07 -13.19
C ALA A 209 7.98 0.14 -12.09
N CYS A 210 8.55 -0.97 -11.59
CA CYS A 210 9.47 -1.00 -10.45
C CYS A 210 10.54 -2.07 -10.68
N ASN A 211 11.83 -1.80 -10.37
CA ASN A 211 12.92 -2.75 -10.62
C ASN A 211 14.08 -2.80 -9.60
N PRO A 212 13.97 -2.35 -8.32
CA PRO A 212 15.11 -2.39 -7.38
C PRO A 212 15.65 -3.79 -7.11
N CYS A 213 14.78 -4.82 -7.15
CA CYS A 213 15.16 -6.20 -6.84
C CYS A 213 16.17 -6.80 -7.83
N SER A 214 16.07 -6.46 -9.12
CA SER A 214 17.03 -6.95 -10.12
C SER A 214 18.40 -6.25 -9.97
N PHE A 215 18.41 -4.95 -9.68
CA PHE A 215 19.64 -4.21 -9.41
C PHE A 215 20.35 -4.68 -8.13
N ALA A 216 19.58 -5.08 -7.12
CA ALA A 216 20.11 -5.60 -5.87
C ALA A 216 20.73 -7.00 -6.00
N CYS A 217 20.35 -7.76 -7.02
CA CYS A 217 20.79 -9.14 -7.19
C CYS A 217 22.18 -9.21 -7.82
N ARG A 218 23.23 -9.22 -7.01
CA ARG A 218 24.63 -9.31 -7.47
C ARG A 218 24.96 -10.61 -8.23
N HIS A 219 24.12 -11.65 -8.11
CA HIS A 219 24.28 -12.94 -8.76
C HIS A 219 23.50 -13.03 -10.08
N GLY A 220 22.82 -11.98 -10.51
CA GLY A 220 22.02 -11.96 -11.73
C GLY A 220 20.87 -12.98 -11.73
N ALA A 221 20.45 -13.43 -10.55
CA ALA A 221 19.35 -14.38 -10.42
C ALA A 221 17.98 -13.73 -10.64
N ILE A 222 17.85 -12.40 -10.46
CA ILE A 222 16.60 -11.69 -10.66
C ILE A 222 16.73 -10.81 -11.89
N THR A 223 15.85 -11.01 -12.86
CA THR A 223 15.79 -10.23 -14.11
C THR A 223 14.39 -9.70 -14.34
N LYS A 224 14.29 -8.60 -15.07
CA LYS A 224 13.02 -8.01 -15.48
C LYS A 224 13.15 -7.45 -16.90
N SER A 225 12.32 -7.90 -17.82
CA SER A 225 12.44 -7.59 -19.26
C SER A 225 11.87 -6.22 -19.64
N SER A 226 10.89 -5.72 -18.90
CA SER A 226 10.32 -4.37 -19.11
C SER A 226 9.64 -3.85 -17.84
N THR A 227 9.25 -2.58 -17.84
CA THR A 227 8.56 -1.93 -16.73
C THR A 227 7.19 -2.54 -16.41
N SER A 228 6.52 -3.12 -17.40
CA SER A 228 5.18 -3.72 -17.27
C SER A 228 5.16 -5.23 -17.02
N THR A 229 6.34 -5.87 -16.86
CA THR A 229 6.44 -7.30 -16.57
C THR A 229 6.62 -7.58 -15.09
N VAL A 230 6.51 -8.85 -14.69
CA VAL A 230 6.92 -9.31 -13.36
C VAL A 230 8.40 -9.69 -13.37
N PRO A 231 9.12 -9.59 -12.24
CA PRO A 231 10.48 -10.07 -12.16
C PRO A 231 10.51 -11.61 -12.31
N PHE A 232 11.51 -12.10 -13.04
CA PHE A 232 11.83 -13.52 -13.12
C PHE A 232 12.97 -13.83 -12.16
N ILE A 233 12.86 -14.94 -11.45
CA ILE A 233 13.92 -15.47 -10.60
C ILE A 233 14.42 -16.81 -11.18
N ASP A 234 15.72 -16.85 -11.43
CA ASP A 234 16.48 -18.04 -11.78
C ASP A 234 16.98 -18.68 -10.48
N TYR A 235 16.34 -19.75 -10.06
CA TYR A 235 16.66 -20.42 -8.81
C TYR A 235 18.00 -21.17 -8.83
N ASP A 236 18.56 -21.46 -10.00
CA ASP A 236 19.89 -22.08 -10.11
C ASP A 236 21.00 -21.07 -9.81
N LYS A 237 20.77 -19.79 -10.13
CA LYS A 237 21.68 -18.69 -9.78
C LYS A 237 21.43 -18.11 -8.38
N CYS A 238 20.26 -18.34 -7.81
CA CYS A 238 19.90 -17.79 -6.51
C CYS A 238 20.63 -18.53 -5.38
N ILE A 239 21.55 -17.86 -4.70
CA ILE A 239 22.29 -18.43 -3.56
C ILE A 239 21.60 -18.24 -2.19
N GLY A 240 20.43 -17.61 -2.15
CA GLY A 240 19.71 -17.37 -0.90
C GLY A 240 20.40 -16.36 0.03
N CYS A 241 21.05 -15.33 -0.49
CA CYS A 241 21.70 -14.28 0.32
C CYS A 241 20.72 -13.32 0.98
N MET A 242 19.45 -13.29 0.58
CA MET A 242 18.35 -12.47 1.12
C MET A 242 18.49 -10.95 0.92
N GLU A 243 19.46 -10.46 0.14
CA GLU A 243 19.66 -9.02 -0.08
C GLU A 243 18.45 -8.35 -0.76
N CYS A 244 17.78 -9.03 -1.69
CA CYS A 244 16.61 -8.54 -2.39
C CYS A 244 15.39 -8.33 -1.47
N VAL A 245 15.33 -8.99 -0.30
CA VAL A 245 14.23 -8.85 0.66
C VAL A 245 14.10 -7.42 1.14
N SER A 246 15.22 -6.78 1.51
CA SER A 246 15.23 -5.39 1.99
C SER A 246 15.13 -4.35 0.87
N GLN A 247 15.27 -4.74 -0.40
CA GLN A 247 15.27 -3.80 -1.52
C GLN A 247 13.91 -3.64 -2.19
N CYS A 248 12.93 -4.45 -1.80
CA CYS A 248 11.59 -4.37 -2.37
C CYS A 248 10.77 -3.27 -1.70
N PRO A 249 10.42 -2.16 -2.40
CA PRO A 249 9.62 -1.08 -1.81
C PRO A 249 8.18 -1.51 -1.48
N GLY A 250 7.68 -2.58 -2.09
CA GLY A 250 6.38 -3.18 -1.80
C GLY A 250 6.41 -4.21 -0.68
N LEU A 251 7.58 -4.50 -0.08
CA LEU A 251 7.78 -5.56 0.91
C LEU A 251 7.20 -6.91 0.45
N ALA A 252 7.38 -7.25 -0.84
CA ALA A 252 6.80 -8.41 -1.50
C ALA A 252 7.82 -9.51 -1.81
N ILE A 253 8.99 -9.49 -1.16
CA ILE A 253 10.02 -10.52 -1.27
C ILE A 253 10.29 -11.10 0.10
N PHE A 254 10.19 -12.42 0.21
CA PHE A 254 10.30 -13.17 1.46
C PHE A 254 11.34 -14.26 1.30
N GLY A 255 12.21 -14.41 2.29
CA GLY A 255 13.25 -15.44 2.28
C GLY A 255 12.90 -16.62 3.16
N TYR A 256 13.37 -17.80 2.80
CA TYR A 256 13.09 -19.05 3.50
C TYR A 256 14.32 -19.93 3.60
N ARG A 257 14.44 -20.61 4.73
CA ARG A 257 15.28 -21.79 4.95
C ARG A 257 14.42 -22.86 5.59
N THR A 258 13.81 -23.68 4.76
CA THR A 258 12.80 -24.67 5.21
C THR A 258 13.39 -25.68 6.16
N GLU A 259 14.62 -26.14 5.92
CA GLU A 259 15.35 -27.09 6.78
C GLU A 259 15.58 -26.56 8.20
N LYS A 260 15.60 -25.25 8.36
CA LYS A 260 15.75 -24.57 9.67
C LYS A 260 14.46 -24.00 10.21
N LYS A 261 13.35 -24.12 9.49
CA LYS A 261 12.09 -23.43 9.75
C LYS A 261 12.30 -21.91 9.97
N GLN A 262 13.21 -21.30 9.20
CA GLN A 262 13.55 -19.88 9.29
C GLN A 262 12.94 -19.09 8.13
N LEU A 263 12.40 -17.91 8.47
CA LEU A 263 11.88 -16.93 7.54
C LEU A 263 12.72 -15.66 7.62
N TYR A 264 12.90 -15.00 6.49
CA TYR A 264 13.56 -13.70 6.35
C TYR A 264 12.50 -12.73 5.85
N LEU A 265 11.93 -11.96 6.74
CA LEU A 265 10.75 -11.12 6.48
C LEU A 265 11.14 -9.64 6.52
N PRO A 266 10.72 -8.84 5.52
CA PRO A 266 10.99 -7.40 5.52
C PRO A 266 10.19 -6.71 6.63
N ILE A 267 10.82 -5.77 7.33
CA ILE A 267 10.23 -5.02 8.43
C ILE A 267 10.67 -3.56 8.40
N GLU A 268 9.73 -2.64 8.59
CA GLU A 268 9.96 -1.20 8.68
C GLU A 268 9.32 -0.56 9.92
N TYR A 269 8.85 -1.37 10.86
CA TYR A 269 8.34 -0.97 12.17
C TYR A 269 9.21 -1.54 13.29
N PHE A 270 8.96 -1.08 14.52
CA PHE A 270 9.75 -1.51 15.66
C PHE A 270 9.41 -2.95 16.07
N ALA A 271 10.44 -3.76 16.23
CA ALA A 271 10.37 -5.08 16.85
C ALA A 271 11.74 -5.43 17.43
N GLU A 272 11.77 -6.35 18.37
CA GLU A 272 12.98 -6.77 19.08
C GLU A 272 13.28 -8.25 18.87
N SER A 273 14.57 -8.59 18.91
CA SER A 273 14.98 -10.00 18.96
C SER A 273 14.50 -10.64 20.27
N GLY A 274 13.99 -11.85 20.18
CA GLY A 274 13.38 -12.57 21.31
C GLY A 274 11.86 -12.42 21.39
N SER A 275 11.25 -11.45 20.69
CA SER A 275 9.80 -11.28 20.70
C SER A 275 9.10 -12.49 20.07
N GLU A 276 8.03 -12.96 20.73
CA GLU A 276 7.11 -13.93 20.18
C GLU A 276 6.18 -13.28 19.14
N VAL A 277 5.92 -13.99 18.07
CA VAL A 277 5.13 -13.46 16.96
C VAL A 277 4.09 -14.46 16.47
N PHE A 278 2.97 -13.95 15.94
CA PHE A 278 2.12 -14.69 15.03
C PHE A 278 2.65 -14.54 13.61
N LEU A 279 2.82 -15.65 12.90
CA LEU A 279 3.08 -15.68 11.48
C LEU A 279 1.78 -15.49 10.72
N VAL A 280 1.80 -14.63 9.70
CA VAL A 280 0.61 -14.30 8.92
C VAL A 280 0.85 -14.45 7.41
N ASP A 281 -0.23 -14.76 6.68
CA ASP A 281 -0.24 -14.72 5.22
C ASP A 281 -0.46 -13.29 4.68
N ASN A 282 -0.70 -13.16 3.36
CA ASN A 282 -0.97 -11.85 2.74
C ASN A 282 -2.30 -11.22 3.16
N ASP A 283 -3.25 -12.01 3.63
CA ASP A 283 -4.55 -11.53 4.10
C ASP A 283 -4.54 -11.19 5.60
N GLY A 284 -3.37 -11.35 6.24
CA GLY A 284 -3.23 -11.13 7.69
C GLY A 284 -3.76 -12.28 8.55
N LYS A 285 -4.14 -13.39 7.93
CA LYS A 285 -4.59 -14.58 8.65
C LYS A 285 -3.43 -15.24 9.38
N LYS A 286 -3.63 -15.56 10.65
CA LYS A 286 -2.66 -16.33 11.45
C LYS A 286 -2.49 -17.73 10.85
N ILE A 287 -1.26 -18.09 10.55
CA ILE A 287 -0.90 -19.40 10.01
C ILE A 287 0.10 -20.15 10.90
N GLY A 288 0.60 -19.51 11.93
CA GLY A 288 1.55 -20.13 12.85
C GLY A 288 2.11 -19.14 13.85
N GLU A 289 3.13 -19.60 14.56
CA GLU A 289 3.84 -18.85 15.58
C GLU A 289 5.35 -18.95 15.38
N GLY A 290 6.07 -17.98 15.93
CA GLY A 290 7.51 -17.95 15.84
C GLY A 290 8.15 -17.03 16.87
N ILE A 291 9.47 -16.97 16.82
CA ILE A 291 10.29 -16.07 17.62
C ILE A 291 11.23 -15.33 16.70
N ILE A 292 11.39 -14.04 16.91
CA ILE A 292 12.39 -13.23 16.20
C ILE A 292 13.77 -13.59 16.74
N GLU A 293 14.55 -14.34 15.94
CA GLU A 293 15.92 -14.68 16.34
C GLU A 293 16.84 -13.46 16.22
N ARG A 294 16.67 -12.68 15.14
CA ARG A 294 17.56 -11.55 14.87
C ARG A 294 16.92 -10.56 13.89
N ILE A 295 17.27 -9.28 14.03
CA ILE A 295 16.94 -8.23 13.06
C ILE A 295 18.21 -7.75 12.39
N LEU A 296 18.28 -7.91 11.07
CA LEU A 296 19.35 -7.40 10.22
C LEU A 296 19.02 -5.96 9.82
N LYS A 297 19.71 -5.00 10.43
CA LYS A 297 19.57 -3.58 10.09
C LYS A 297 20.15 -3.31 8.70
N LYS A 298 19.42 -2.54 7.89
CA LYS A 298 19.79 -2.17 6.53
C LYS A 298 19.84 -0.64 6.36
N PRO A 299 20.76 -0.12 5.52
CA PRO A 299 20.91 1.34 5.33
C PRO A 299 19.65 2.05 4.80
N ASN A 300 18.84 1.35 3.99
CA ASN A 300 17.59 1.86 3.45
C ASN A 300 16.41 1.80 4.43
N ARG A 301 16.66 1.43 5.70
CA ARG A 301 15.68 1.30 6.80
C ARG A 301 14.63 0.19 6.62
N THR A 302 14.60 -0.51 5.51
CA THR A 302 13.85 -1.75 5.37
C THR A 302 14.71 -2.88 5.93
N ASN A 303 14.54 -3.17 7.20
CA ASN A 303 15.28 -4.22 7.90
C ASN A 303 14.77 -5.61 7.50
N VAL A 304 15.52 -6.66 7.87
CA VAL A 304 15.09 -8.04 7.66
C VAL A 304 15.06 -8.75 9.01
N ALA A 305 13.88 -9.16 9.44
CA ALA A 305 13.71 -10.01 10.60
C ALA A 305 13.94 -11.46 10.22
N ILE A 306 14.81 -12.15 10.96
CA ILE A 306 14.96 -13.60 10.91
C ILE A 306 14.04 -14.18 11.98
N VAL A 307 12.98 -14.85 11.52
CA VAL A 307 11.97 -15.43 12.41
C VAL A 307 12.09 -16.96 12.34
N LYS A 308 12.25 -17.59 13.49
CA LYS A 308 12.18 -19.05 13.65
C LYS A 308 10.73 -19.43 13.86
N ALA A 309 10.13 -20.18 12.95
CA ALA A 309 8.82 -20.74 13.16
C ALA A 309 8.89 -21.82 14.26
N THR A 310 8.07 -21.67 15.28
CA THR A 310 7.91 -22.65 16.38
C THR A 310 6.77 -23.60 16.11
N GLN A 311 5.71 -23.09 15.47
CA GLN A 311 4.55 -23.86 15.08
C GLN A 311 3.99 -23.33 13.76
N ILE A 312 3.55 -24.20 12.88
CA ILE A 312 2.69 -23.88 11.72
C ILE A 312 1.36 -24.56 11.95
N TYR A 313 0.27 -23.80 11.84
CA TYR A 313 -1.08 -24.33 11.98
C TYR A 313 -1.43 -25.13 10.72
N ASP A 314 -2.14 -26.23 10.90
CA ASP A 314 -2.53 -27.13 9.80
C ASP A 314 -1.35 -27.55 8.89
N GLU A 315 -0.15 -27.75 9.51
CA GLU A 315 1.06 -28.17 8.79
C GLU A 315 0.85 -29.59 8.23
N SER A 316 0.72 -29.70 6.91
CA SER A 316 0.65 -30.96 6.18
C SER A 316 1.94 -31.26 5.39
N SER A 317 2.73 -30.22 5.12
CA SER A 317 3.99 -30.32 4.41
C SER A 317 4.98 -29.21 4.83
N PRO A 318 6.29 -29.39 4.62
CA PRO A 318 7.28 -28.32 4.84
C PRO A 318 7.02 -27.06 3.99
N GLU A 319 6.22 -27.19 2.93
CA GLU A 319 5.84 -26.05 2.07
C GLU A 319 4.81 -25.12 2.71
N ASP A 320 4.12 -25.56 3.77
CA ASP A 320 3.14 -24.71 4.47
C ASP A 320 3.82 -23.50 5.12
N LEU A 321 5.09 -23.61 5.48
CA LEU A 321 5.92 -22.47 5.89
C LEU A 321 5.97 -21.37 4.82
N LEU A 322 5.86 -21.72 3.55
CA LEU A 322 5.91 -20.78 2.43
C LEU A 322 4.65 -19.93 2.29
N LYS A 323 3.61 -20.20 3.09
CA LYS A 323 2.41 -19.34 3.18
C LYS A 323 2.67 -18.09 4.00
N ALA A 324 3.64 -18.12 4.92
CA ALA A 324 3.99 -16.97 5.74
C ALA A 324 4.56 -15.83 4.89
N ARG A 325 3.99 -14.63 5.06
CA ARG A 325 4.36 -13.41 4.34
C ARG A 325 4.70 -12.26 5.28
N GLY A 326 4.41 -12.41 6.54
CA GLY A 326 4.67 -11.40 7.55
C GLY A 326 4.56 -11.99 8.95
N PHE A 327 4.71 -11.12 9.92
CA PHE A 327 4.46 -11.45 11.32
C PHE A 327 3.89 -10.24 12.05
N ILE A 328 3.24 -10.51 13.18
CA ILE A 328 2.78 -9.50 14.13
C ILE A 328 3.29 -9.93 15.50
N VAL A 329 3.96 -9.01 16.21
CA VAL A 329 4.39 -9.27 17.60
C VAL A 329 3.15 -9.56 18.45
N LYS A 330 3.15 -10.64 19.23
CA LYS A 330 1.94 -11.11 19.94
C LYS A 330 1.32 -10.04 20.82
N GLU A 331 2.15 -9.27 21.52
CA GLU A 331 1.72 -8.16 22.38
C GLU A 331 1.04 -7.01 21.62
N HIS A 332 1.32 -6.88 20.32
CA HIS A 332 0.79 -5.84 19.45
C HIS A 332 -0.23 -6.38 18.45
N TYR A 333 -0.73 -7.61 18.67
CA TYR A 333 -1.74 -8.15 17.76
C TYR A 333 -3.02 -7.33 17.90
N PRO A 334 -3.54 -6.76 16.78
CA PRO A 334 -4.70 -5.89 16.87
C PRO A 334 -5.93 -6.65 17.36
N GLU A 335 -6.70 -5.98 18.22
CA GLU A 335 -8.01 -6.47 18.60
C GLU A 335 -8.95 -6.50 17.38
N PRO A 336 -9.86 -7.47 17.29
CA PRO A 336 -10.85 -7.51 16.23
C PRO A 336 -11.65 -6.20 16.18
N LEU A 337 -11.87 -5.67 14.97
CA LEU A 337 -12.70 -4.48 14.78
C LEU A 337 -14.13 -4.79 15.22
N GLU A 338 -14.62 -4.07 16.20
CA GLU A 338 -16.00 -4.17 16.68
C GLU A 338 -16.90 -3.18 15.93
N LEU A 339 -17.93 -3.69 15.26
CA LEU A 339 -18.93 -2.89 14.56
C LEU A 339 -20.24 -2.94 15.37
N LYS A 340 -20.58 -1.82 16.04
CA LYS A 340 -21.78 -1.75 16.88
C LYS A 340 -22.98 -1.25 16.09
N PRO A 341 -24.22 -1.71 16.41
CA PRO A 341 -25.43 -1.07 15.89
C PRO A 341 -25.50 0.41 16.31
N VAL A 342 -25.98 1.24 15.41
CA VAL A 342 -26.22 2.67 15.74
C VAL A 342 -27.52 2.78 16.55
N SER A 343 -27.47 3.42 17.71
CA SER A 343 -28.63 3.68 18.57
C SER A 343 -29.20 5.08 18.35
N LYS A 344 -30.48 5.28 18.71
CA LYS A 344 -31.09 6.63 18.70
C LYS A 344 -30.36 7.50 19.73
N GLY A 345 -29.56 8.41 19.28
CA GLY A 345 -28.74 9.31 20.11
C GLY A 345 -27.24 9.29 19.75
N ASP A 346 -26.82 8.35 18.93
CA ASP A 346 -25.45 8.31 18.42
C ASP A 346 -25.18 9.37 17.34
N SER A 347 -26.24 9.85 16.68
CA SER A 347 -26.15 10.93 15.70
C SER A 347 -26.89 12.18 16.23
N ASP A 348 -26.25 13.33 16.18
CA ASP A 348 -26.82 14.62 16.55
C ASP A 348 -27.87 15.13 15.55
N GLY A 349 -28.16 14.43 14.47
CA GLY A 349 -29.12 14.78 13.43
C GLY A 349 -28.81 16.11 12.72
N LYS A 350 -27.63 16.68 12.93
CA LYS A 350 -27.17 17.87 12.21
C LYS A 350 -26.46 17.45 10.95
N GLU A 351 -26.76 18.14 9.87
CA GLU A 351 -26.13 17.95 8.57
C GLU A 351 -24.59 18.02 8.71
N LEU A 352 -23.93 17.07 8.06
CA LEU A 352 -22.47 16.92 7.99
C LEU A 352 -21.72 18.15 7.45
N ALA A 353 -22.45 19.19 7.01
CA ALA A 353 -21.93 20.38 6.37
C ALA A 353 -20.90 21.18 7.21
N ASP A 354 -20.93 21.04 8.55
CA ASP A 354 -20.12 21.86 9.45
C ASP A 354 -18.92 21.13 10.08
N THR A 355 -18.65 19.87 9.71
CA THR A 355 -17.52 19.13 10.28
C THR A 355 -16.28 19.32 9.42
N PHE A 356 -15.30 20.09 9.92
CA PHE A 356 -13.99 20.22 9.28
C PHE A 356 -13.23 18.89 9.29
N ILE A 357 -12.91 18.37 8.12
CA ILE A 357 -12.24 17.08 7.94
C ILE A 357 -10.74 17.25 7.71
N CYS A 358 -10.29 18.43 7.25
CA CYS A 358 -8.89 18.73 7.06
C CYS A 358 -8.60 20.20 7.40
N HIS A 359 -7.67 20.41 8.35
CA HIS A 359 -7.17 21.75 8.70
C HIS A 359 -6.18 22.33 7.68
N CYS A 360 -5.69 21.53 6.73
CA CYS A 360 -4.68 22.01 5.77
C CYS A 360 -5.28 22.73 4.55
N GLU A 361 -6.58 22.54 4.24
CA GLU A 361 -7.22 23.18 3.08
C GLU A 361 -8.65 23.71 3.36
N ASP A 362 -9.08 23.82 4.61
CA ASP A 362 -10.44 24.29 5.00
C ASP A 362 -11.58 23.54 4.27
N VAL A 363 -11.38 22.25 3.95
CA VAL A 363 -12.35 21.43 3.23
C VAL A 363 -13.33 20.82 4.21
N ASN A 364 -14.62 21.11 4.05
CA ASN A 364 -15.69 20.45 4.78
C ASN A 364 -16.21 19.20 4.04
N LEU A 365 -16.96 18.34 4.72
CA LEU A 365 -17.43 17.08 4.15
C LEU A 365 -18.35 17.29 2.94
N GLU A 366 -19.16 18.34 2.89
CA GLU A 366 -20.00 18.67 1.73
C GLU A 366 -19.16 18.98 0.48
N GLN A 367 -18.06 19.72 0.68
CA GLN A 367 -17.10 19.98 -0.40
C GLN A 367 -16.40 18.69 -0.85
N LEU A 368 -16.04 17.82 0.12
CA LEU A 368 -15.45 16.52 -0.20
C LEU A 368 -16.40 15.63 -1.02
N LEU A 369 -17.67 15.56 -0.60
CA LEU A 369 -18.70 14.79 -1.31
C LEU A 369 -18.98 15.36 -2.71
N LYS A 370 -18.92 16.67 -2.89
CA LYS A 370 -19.02 17.32 -4.22
C LYS A 370 -17.80 17.05 -5.11
N MET A 371 -16.62 16.81 -4.52
CA MET A 371 -15.41 16.45 -5.25
C MET A 371 -15.38 14.98 -5.68
N MET A 372 -16.15 14.12 -5.00
CA MET A 372 -16.26 12.69 -5.28
C MET A 372 -17.38 12.34 -6.29
N GLY A 373 -18.30 13.23 -6.60
CA GLY A 373 -19.38 13.08 -7.58
C GLY A 373 -19.03 13.68 -8.90
#